data_666a996a5225e26cc4ed6f5c9bad3b5e
#
_entry.id   666a996a5225e26cc4ed6f5c9bad3b5e
#
_cell.length_a   1.000
_cell.length_b   1.000
_cell.length_c   1.000
_cell.angle_alpha   90.00
_cell.angle_beta   90.00
_cell.angle_gamma   90.00
#
_symmetry.space_group_name_H-M   'P 1'
#
loop_
_entity.id
_entity.type
_entity.pdbx_description
1 polymer ?
#
loop_
_entity_poly.entity_id
_entity_poly.type
_entity_poly.pdbx_seq_one_letter_code
_entity_poly.pdbx_strand_id
1 'polypeptide(L)'
;MRILTDRGTEYKGKIEHHAYELFLSIAGIEHTTTKAYSPQTNGICERFNKTMKQEFFEVAMRKKIYNSVDELQQDLDTWLHYYNHERPHSGKFCYGKTPIQTFIDSKKLALEKNNEILYLEHLSDSDNSTHNQIG
;
A
#
# COMPACT_ATOMS: atom_id res chain seq x y z
N MET A 1 -6.25 1.51 9.51
CA MET A 1 -5.84 1.29 8.10
C MET A 1 -5.70 2.63 7.42
N ARG A 2 -4.76 2.77 6.48
CA ARG A 2 -4.57 4.01 5.72
C ARG A 2 -4.58 3.71 4.22
N ILE A 3 -5.25 4.56 3.45
CA ILE A 3 -5.28 4.50 1.98
C ILE A 3 -4.60 5.75 1.42
N LEU A 4 -3.72 5.55 0.44
CA LEU A 4 -3.07 6.61 -0.32
C LEU A 4 -3.62 6.62 -1.74
N THR A 5 -4.12 7.78 -2.19
CA THR A 5 -4.57 7.98 -3.58
C THR A 5 -3.80 9.11 -4.23
N ASP A 6 -3.93 9.26 -5.54
CA ASP A 6 -3.49 10.46 -6.24
C ASP A 6 -4.46 11.64 -5.96
N ARG A 7 -4.29 12.73 -6.69
CA ARG A 7 -5.14 13.92 -6.57
C ARG A 7 -6.25 13.97 -7.63
N GLY A 8 -6.59 12.85 -8.22
CA GLY A 8 -7.70 12.75 -9.16
C GLY A 8 -9.01 13.26 -8.55
N THR A 9 -9.86 13.83 -9.39
CA THR A 9 -11.17 14.38 -8.96
C THR A 9 -12.10 13.30 -8.42
N GLU A 10 -11.87 12.04 -8.82
CA GLU A 10 -12.58 10.85 -8.33
C GLU A 10 -12.33 10.58 -6.85
N TYR A 11 -11.18 11.01 -6.31
CA TYR A 11 -10.82 10.80 -4.90
C TYR A 11 -10.88 12.08 -4.07
N LYS A 12 -10.90 13.25 -4.73
CA LYS A 12 -10.83 14.56 -4.11
C LYS A 12 -11.94 15.48 -4.63
N GLY A 13 -13.15 15.24 -4.17
CA GLY A 13 -14.27 16.14 -4.38
C GLY A 13 -14.26 17.35 -3.41
N LYS A 14 -15.31 18.15 -3.44
CA LYS A 14 -15.58 19.11 -2.36
C LYS A 14 -15.78 18.34 -1.06
N ILE A 15 -14.93 18.61 -0.08
CA ILE A 15 -14.70 17.84 1.15
C ILE A 15 -16.00 17.48 1.88
N GLU A 16 -17.03 18.32 1.78
CA GLU A 16 -18.27 18.14 2.55
C GLU A 16 -19.26 17.10 2.01
N HIS A 17 -19.07 16.62 0.77
CA HIS A 17 -20.08 15.75 0.12
C HIS A 17 -19.51 14.65 -0.79
N HIS A 18 -18.23 14.33 -0.73
CA HIS A 18 -17.68 13.29 -1.59
C HIS A 18 -17.96 11.90 -0.99
N ALA A 19 -18.74 11.08 -1.70
CA ALA A 19 -19.14 9.75 -1.24
C ALA A 19 -17.98 8.84 -0.83
N TYR A 20 -16.85 8.96 -1.51
CA TYR A 20 -15.64 8.19 -1.20
C TYR A 20 -15.05 8.59 0.16
N GLU A 21 -14.89 9.89 0.42
CA GLU A 21 -14.38 10.40 1.71
C GLU A 21 -15.32 10.04 2.87
N LEU A 22 -16.62 10.16 2.64
CA LEU A 22 -17.63 9.78 3.64
C LEU A 22 -17.54 8.28 3.97
N PHE A 23 -17.43 7.43 2.95
CA PHE A 23 -17.26 5.98 3.14
C PHE A 23 -16.02 5.65 3.97
N LEU A 24 -14.87 6.26 3.64
CA LEU A 24 -13.63 6.02 4.39
C LEU A 24 -13.74 6.48 5.84
N SER A 25 -14.39 7.62 6.08
CA SER A 25 -14.65 8.13 7.43
C SER A 25 -15.51 7.18 8.26
N ILE A 26 -16.60 6.67 7.69
CA ILE A 26 -17.48 5.68 8.35
C ILE A 26 -16.74 4.38 8.63
N ALA A 27 -15.89 3.94 7.71
CA ALA A 27 -15.08 2.73 7.84
C ALA A 27 -13.88 2.89 8.78
N GLY A 28 -13.63 4.08 9.33
CA GLY A 28 -12.47 4.36 10.17
C GLY A 28 -11.13 4.23 9.43
N ILE A 29 -11.13 4.51 8.12
CA ILE A 29 -9.95 4.41 7.27
C ILE A 29 -9.39 5.83 7.03
N GLU A 30 -8.12 6.03 7.39
CA GLU A 30 -7.43 7.29 7.12
C GLU A 30 -7.13 7.43 5.63
N HIS A 31 -7.57 8.53 5.02
CA HIS A 31 -7.27 8.88 3.64
C HIS A 31 -6.14 9.91 3.57
N THR A 32 -5.14 9.62 2.75
CA THR A 32 -4.05 10.55 2.44
C THR A 32 -3.91 10.65 0.92
N THR A 33 -3.51 11.83 0.44
CA THR A 33 -3.24 12.05 -0.98
C THR A 33 -1.75 12.20 -1.24
N THR A 34 -1.31 11.85 -2.46
CA THR A 34 0.06 12.08 -2.89
C THR A 34 0.42 13.56 -2.84
N LYS A 35 1.69 13.86 -2.59
CA LYS A 35 2.18 15.26 -2.60
C LYS A 35 2.04 15.85 -4.01
N ALA A 36 1.66 17.12 -4.08
CA ALA A 36 1.62 17.84 -5.36
C ALA A 36 3.03 17.87 -5.98
N TYR A 37 3.09 17.67 -7.29
CA TYR A 37 4.35 17.69 -8.06
C TYR A 37 5.42 16.69 -7.58
N SER A 38 5.02 15.63 -6.91
CA SER A 38 5.93 14.55 -6.46
C SER A 38 5.57 13.22 -7.13
N PRO A 39 5.96 13.00 -8.39
CA PRO A 39 5.63 11.76 -9.13
C PRO A 39 6.15 10.51 -8.44
N GLN A 40 7.17 10.62 -7.61
CA GLN A 40 7.77 9.48 -6.90
C GLN A 40 6.82 8.83 -5.89
N THR A 41 5.84 9.56 -5.37
CA THR A 41 4.87 9.04 -4.38
C THR A 41 3.87 8.05 -4.98
N ASN A 42 3.69 8.05 -6.30
CA ASN A 42 2.82 7.12 -7.02
C ASN A 42 3.58 6.14 -7.92
N GLY A 43 4.91 6.23 -7.95
CA GLY A 43 5.76 5.46 -8.88
C GLY A 43 5.66 3.94 -8.74
N ILE A 44 5.26 3.42 -7.55
CA ILE A 44 5.03 1.98 -7.34
C ILE A 44 3.77 1.55 -8.07
N CYS A 45 2.66 2.30 -7.93
CA CYS A 45 1.40 2.01 -8.62
C CYS A 45 1.55 2.12 -10.13
N GLU A 46 2.22 3.17 -10.61
CA GLU A 46 2.50 3.36 -12.05
C GLU A 46 3.31 2.19 -12.63
N ARG A 47 4.34 1.75 -11.93
CA ARG A 47 5.16 0.60 -12.34
C ARG A 47 4.35 -0.68 -12.34
N PHE A 48 3.51 -0.91 -11.33
CA PHE A 48 2.61 -2.07 -11.30
C PHE A 48 1.64 -2.05 -12.48
N ASN A 49 0.97 -0.92 -12.73
CA ASN A 49 0.05 -0.78 -13.87
C ASN A 49 0.74 -1.03 -15.21
N LYS A 50 1.96 -0.52 -15.39
CA LYS A 50 2.76 -0.79 -16.59
C LYS A 50 3.07 -2.28 -16.74
N THR A 51 3.48 -2.94 -15.66
CA THR A 51 3.79 -4.38 -15.66
C THR A 51 2.54 -5.19 -15.97
N MET A 52 1.42 -4.91 -15.33
CA MET A 52 0.14 -5.59 -15.58
C MET A 52 -0.32 -5.41 -17.03
N LYS A 53 -0.18 -4.21 -17.58
CA LYS A 53 -0.50 -3.96 -18.99
C LYS A 53 0.36 -4.83 -19.92
N GLN A 54 1.67 -4.85 -19.72
CA GLN A 54 2.60 -5.54 -20.62
C GLN A 54 2.61 -7.06 -20.43
N GLU A 55 2.57 -7.54 -19.20
CA GLU A 55 2.73 -8.96 -18.90
C GLU A 55 1.39 -9.72 -18.87
N PHE A 56 0.28 -9.05 -18.59
CA PHE A 56 -1.03 -9.67 -18.58
C PHE A 56 -1.89 -9.23 -19.78
N PHE A 57 -2.34 -7.98 -19.85
CA PHE A 57 -3.33 -7.57 -20.83
C PHE A 57 -2.85 -7.73 -22.28
N GLU A 58 -1.65 -7.29 -22.61
CA GLU A 58 -1.13 -7.41 -23.98
C GLU A 58 -0.94 -8.88 -24.40
N VAL A 59 -0.64 -9.76 -23.46
CA VAL A 59 -0.47 -11.19 -23.73
C VAL A 59 -1.83 -11.90 -23.81
N ALA A 60 -2.71 -11.65 -22.84
CA ALA A 60 -4.02 -12.28 -22.76
C ALA A 60 -4.90 -11.94 -23.95
N MET A 61 -4.97 -10.66 -24.32
CA MET A 61 -5.77 -10.19 -25.46
C MET A 61 -5.28 -10.68 -26.83
N ARG A 62 -4.02 -11.11 -26.95
CA ARG A 62 -3.51 -11.74 -28.17
C ARG A 62 -3.79 -13.24 -28.25
N LYS A 63 -3.90 -13.90 -27.09
CA LYS A 63 -4.04 -15.36 -27.00
C LYS A 63 -5.47 -15.83 -26.93
N LYS A 64 -6.37 -15.02 -26.42
CA LYS A 64 -7.74 -15.42 -26.09
C LYS A 64 -8.72 -14.28 -26.35
N ILE A 65 -9.87 -14.63 -26.90
CA ILE A 65 -11.04 -13.73 -26.99
C ILE A 65 -11.87 -14.00 -25.75
N TYR A 66 -12.09 -12.97 -24.94
CA TYR A 66 -12.93 -13.06 -23.76
C TYR A 66 -14.39 -12.78 -24.09
N ASN A 67 -15.27 -13.65 -23.66
CA ASN A 67 -16.71 -13.53 -23.89
C ASN A 67 -17.43 -12.83 -22.73
N SER A 68 -16.79 -12.71 -21.58
CA SER A 68 -17.31 -12.04 -20.41
C SER A 68 -16.21 -11.40 -19.58
N VAL A 69 -16.60 -10.44 -18.73
CA VAL A 69 -15.69 -9.81 -17.76
C VAL A 69 -15.24 -10.83 -16.70
N ASP A 70 -16.12 -11.75 -16.31
CA ASP A 70 -15.82 -12.76 -15.31
C ASP A 70 -14.69 -13.70 -15.75
N GLU A 71 -14.68 -14.07 -17.04
CA GLU A 71 -13.63 -14.88 -17.63
C GLU A 71 -12.27 -14.15 -17.62
N LEU A 72 -12.27 -12.86 -17.94
CA LEU A 72 -11.09 -12.01 -17.86
C LEU A 72 -10.61 -11.86 -16.40
N GLN A 73 -11.55 -11.70 -15.47
CA GLN A 73 -11.25 -11.57 -14.04
C GLN A 73 -10.57 -12.84 -13.49
N GLN A 74 -11.03 -14.02 -13.83
CA GLN A 74 -10.42 -15.28 -13.40
C GLN A 74 -8.95 -15.40 -13.88
N ASP A 75 -8.70 -15.06 -15.15
CA ASP A 75 -7.35 -15.07 -15.68
C ASP A 75 -6.46 -14.00 -15.01
N LEU A 76 -7.01 -12.82 -14.72
CA LEU A 76 -6.33 -11.76 -13.99
C LEU A 76 -6.01 -12.19 -12.55
N ASP A 77 -6.92 -12.83 -11.85
CA ASP A 77 -6.70 -13.32 -10.48
C ASP A 77 -5.59 -14.37 -10.45
N THR A 78 -5.54 -15.25 -11.43
CA THR A 78 -4.47 -16.22 -11.59
C THR A 78 -3.11 -15.54 -11.82
N TRP A 79 -3.08 -14.52 -12.67
CA TRP A 79 -1.87 -13.75 -12.92
C TRP A 79 -1.44 -12.94 -11.69
N LEU A 80 -2.37 -12.35 -10.94
CA LEU A 80 -2.09 -11.63 -9.70
C LEU A 80 -1.52 -12.56 -8.62
N HIS A 81 -2.04 -13.78 -8.53
CA HIS A 81 -1.47 -14.79 -7.63
C HIS A 81 0.00 -15.07 -7.99
N TYR A 82 0.28 -15.36 -9.26
CA TYR A 82 1.65 -15.54 -9.74
C TYR A 82 2.53 -14.31 -9.45
N TYR A 83 2.04 -13.11 -9.76
CA TYR A 83 2.76 -11.85 -9.54
C TYR A 83 3.16 -11.66 -8.07
N ASN A 84 2.26 -11.97 -7.15
CA ASN A 84 2.48 -11.75 -5.74
C ASN A 84 3.32 -12.85 -5.07
N HIS A 85 3.16 -14.11 -5.45
CA HIS A 85 3.71 -15.25 -4.74
C HIS A 85 4.91 -15.90 -5.42
N GLU A 86 5.05 -15.75 -6.73
CA GLU A 86 6.06 -16.49 -7.48
C GLU A 86 7.04 -15.56 -8.23
N ARG A 87 6.58 -14.42 -8.71
CA ARG A 87 7.40 -13.51 -9.51
C ARG A 87 8.41 -12.75 -8.64
N PRO A 88 9.74 -12.94 -8.84
CA PRO A 88 10.75 -12.18 -8.12
C PRO A 88 10.80 -10.72 -8.60
N HIS A 89 11.06 -9.80 -7.70
CA HIS A 89 11.15 -8.38 -7.97
C HIS A 89 12.55 -7.84 -7.69
N SER A 90 13.13 -7.16 -8.68
CA SER A 90 14.44 -6.50 -8.58
C SER A 90 14.36 -5.08 -7.99
N GLY A 91 13.19 -4.65 -7.52
CA GLY A 91 13.01 -3.32 -6.92
C GLY A 91 13.90 -3.12 -5.68
N LYS A 92 14.25 -1.87 -5.39
CA LYS A 92 15.21 -1.46 -4.35
C LYS A 92 14.98 -2.11 -2.98
N PHE A 93 13.73 -2.43 -2.63
CA PHE A 93 13.37 -2.99 -1.32
C PHE A 93 12.95 -4.47 -1.37
N CYS A 94 12.91 -5.06 -2.57
CA CYS A 94 12.48 -6.44 -2.75
C CYS A 94 13.65 -7.43 -2.73
N TYR A 95 14.83 -7.02 -3.15
CA TYR A 95 16.05 -7.84 -3.16
C TYR A 95 15.86 -9.23 -3.82
N GLY A 96 15.09 -9.30 -4.91
CA GLY A 96 14.78 -10.54 -5.59
C GLY A 96 13.68 -11.38 -4.95
N LYS A 97 13.07 -10.93 -3.85
CA LYS A 97 11.94 -11.59 -3.20
C LYS A 97 10.63 -11.31 -3.94
N THR A 98 9.62 -12.13 -3.68
CA THR A 98 8.26 -11.87 -4.15
C THR A 98 7.62 -10.72 -3.39
N PRO A 99 6.59 -10.06 -3.94
CA PRO A 99 5.86 -9.01 -3.25
C PRO A 99 5.30 -9.44 -1.90
N ILE A 100 4.73 -10.64 -1.81
CA ILE A 100 4.16 -11.15 -0.55
C ILE A 100 5.25 -11.38 0.50
N GLN A 101 6.40 -11.93 0.11
CA GLN A 101 7.50 -12.13 1.04
C GLN A 101 8.06 -10.80 1.54
N THR A 102 8.22 -9.82 0.63
CA THR A 102 8.65 -8.47 0.99
C THR A 102 7.67 -7.80 1.96
N PHE A 103 6.37 -7.96 1.75
CA PHE A 103 5.33 -7.44 2.63
C PHE A 103 5.40 -8.07 4.02
N ILE A 104 5.52 -9.41 4.10
CA ILE A 104 5.62 -10.13 5.39
C ILE A 104 6.86 -9.68 6.17
N ASP A 105 8.01 -9.57 5.50
CA ASP A 105 9.26 -9.15 6.13
C ASP A 105 9.18 -7.70 6.61
N SER A 106 8.57 -6.80 5.83
CA SER A 106 8.39 -5.40 6.21
C SER A 106 7.42 -5.23 7.39
N LYS A 107 6.41 -6.09 7.50
CA LYS A 107 5.47 -6.11 8.63
C LYS A 107 6.19 -6.46 9.94
N LYS A 108 7.08 -7.45 9.91
CA LYS A 108 7.89 -7.80 11.10
C LYS A 108 8.76 -6.64 11.54
N LEU A 109 9.49 -6.01 10.62
CA LEU A 109 10.31 -4.83 10.89
C LEU A 109 9.52 -3.66 11.47
N ALA A 110 8.29 -3.43 10.98
CA ALA A 110 7.42 -2.37 11.50
C ALA A 110 6.97 -2.66 12.93
N LEU A 111 6.67 -3.91 13.26
CA LEU A 111 6.30 -4.33 14.62
C LEU A 111 7.48 -4.19 15.59
N GLU A 112 8.68 -4.60 15.18
CA GLU A 112 9.89 -4.46 15.98
C GLU A 112 10.21 -2.99 16.30
N LYS A 113 10.13 -2.11 15.29
CA LYS A 113 10.32 -0.66 15.48
C LYS A 113 9.28 -0.02 16.39
N ASN A 114 8.01 -0.41 16.27
CA ASN A 114 6.97 0.10 17.15
C ASN A 114 7.21 -0.31 18.60
N ASN A 115 7.62 -1.55 18.86
CA ASN A 115 7.95 -2.03 20.19
C ASN A 115 9.16 -1.29 20.78
N GLU A 116 10.17 -0.99 19.96
CA GLU A 116 11.34 -0.21 20.37
C GLU A 116 10.97 1.24 20.74
N ILE A 117 10.10 1.88 19.96
CA ILE A 117 9.61 3.23 20.25
C ILE A 117 8.81 3.25 21.57
N LEU A 118 7.89 2.32 21.77
CA LEU A 118 7.11 2.21 23.01
C LEU A 118 8.01 1.98 24.24
N TYR A 119 9.06 1.18 24.09
CA TYR A 119 10.03 0.96 25.16
C TYR A 119 10.79 2.24 25.52
N LEU A 120 11.22 3.02 24.53
CA LEU A 120 11.92 4.29 24.73
C LEU A 120 11.01 5.36 25.36
N GLU A 121 9.74 5.41 24.97
CA GLU A 121 8.75 6.30 25.58
C GLU A 121 8.55 5.97 27.06
N HIS A 122 8.44 4.70 27.43
CA HIS A 122 8.33 4.27 28.83
C HIS A 122 9.56 4.63 29.68
N LEU A 123 10.76 4.58 29.10
CA LEU A 123 11.98 5.00 29.80
C LEU A 123 12.00 6.51 30.05
N SER A 124 11.55 7.31 29.09
CA SER A 124 11.50 8.78 29.23
C SER A 124 10.49 9.23 30.29
N ASP A 125 9.37 8.54 30.43
CA ASP A 125 8.35 8.83 31.44
C ASP A 125 8.80 8.43 32.86
N SER A 126 9.62 7.38 32.97
CA SER A 126 10.16 6.96 34.28
C SER A 126 11.24 7.92 34.83
N ASP A 127 12.03 8.54 33.93
CA ASP A 127 13.04 9.53 34.36
C ASP A 127 12.41 10.88 34.79
N ASN A 128 11.26 11.25 34.24
CA ASN A 128 10.53 12.47 34.64
C ASN A 128 9.80 12.33 35.99
N SER A 129 9.49 11.12 36.41
CA SER A 129 8.82 10.91 37.71
C SER A 129 9.75 10.94 38.92
N THR A 130 11.07 10.83 38.72
CA THR A 130 12.08 10.86 39.81
C THR A 130 12.56 12.26 40.19
N HIS A 131 12.23 13.30 39.39
CA HIS A 131 12.69 14.68 39.64
C HIS A 131 11.70 15.53 40.46
N ASN A 132 10.52 15.01 40.80
CA ASN A 132 9.48 15.76 41.54
C ASN A 132 9.34 15.39 43.01
N GLN A 133 10.32 14.72 43.62
CA GLN A 133 10.29 14.39 45.07
C GLN A 133 11.47 14.98 45.87
N ILE A 134 12.04 16.08 45.46
CA ILE A 134 12.95 16.86 46.32
C ILE A 134 12.55 18.34 46.23
N GLY A 135 11.61 18.71 47.05
CA GLY A 135 11.15 20.08 47.27
C GLY A 135 10.37 20.15 48.57
#